data_130de8dd45e195aaba50ef5fe96096ba
#
_entry.id   130de8dd45e195aaba50ef5fe96096ba
#
_cell.length_a   1.000
_cell.length_b   1.000
_cell.length_c   1.000
_cell.angle_alpha   90.00
_cell.angle_beta   90.00
_cell.angle_gamma   90.00
#
_symmetry.space_group_name_H-M   'P 1'
#
loop_
_entity.id
_entity.type
_entity.pdbx_description
1 polymer ?
#
loop_
_entity_poly.entity_id
_entity_poly.type
_entity_poly.pdbx_seq_one_letter_code
_entity_poly.pdbx_strand_id
1 'polypeptide(L)'
;MRHSSRRSLVLAGCSLLALAATTWAQGPNSLFLGTNAGNPGVSTGARDTAIGVNSMAALTSGNSNTGLGYNSLLSCTSGGSNTALGTFSQNATTTGSVNTSVGSGSLSANTTGVGNVAIGNSAMSRNTTSSDNVAVGLNALFFTTGGSNTGVGSNALATNSTGTGNIALGYFAGSLISSGSNNIDIGNSAPGNESDTIRIGNTQTAAYLAGVSGVTVSSGVQVYIDSNGQLGTLTSSARFKEDVADMAGASRLLMRLRPVTFRYKAPYDDGSHRLQYGLIAEEVAKIDPELVEFDRKGQAQTVRYHLINMMLLNEVQQQEGTLASQTAQIETLRALTDRQRAELDQQKQLLAAQEARLQKLEALLAHQAEAPKAP
;
A
#
# COMPACT_ATOMS: atom_id res chain seq x y z
N MET A 1 72.03 -47.61 36.50
CA MET A 1 70.65 -47.83 36.90
C MET A 1 69.81 -46.58 36.54
N ARG A 2 69.12 -46.63 35.47
CA ARG A 2 68.11 -45.61 35.13
C ARG A 2 66.84 -46.31 34.68
N HIS A 3 65.84 -46.27 35.60
CA HIS A 3 64.49 -46.73 35.32
C HIS A 3 63.81 -45.74 34.35
N SER A 4 63.49 -46.17 33.15
CA SER A 4 62.61 -45.48 32.22
C SER A 4 61.14 -45.99 32.48
N SER A 5 60.38 -45.25 33.18
CA SER A 5 58.94 -45.53 33.27
C SER A 5 58.26 -45.22 31.96
N ARG A 6 57.90 -46.24 31.19
CA ARG A 6 56.94 -46.13 30.07
C ARG A 6 55.54 -45.86 30.65
N ARG A 7 55.12 -44.66 30.56
CA ARG A 7 53.68 -44.37 30.72
C ARG A 7 52.96 -44.89 29.50
N SER A 8 52.30 -46.02 29.64
CA SER A 8 51.29 -46.50 28.68
C SER A 8 50.14 -45.55 28.69
N LEU A 9 49.99 -44.76 27.63
CA LEU A 9 48.79 -44.00 27.37
C LEU A 9 47.72 -45.01 26.96
N VAL A 10 46.86 -45.40 27.89
CA VAL A 10 45.63 -46.12 27.60
C VAL A 10 44.70 -45.07 26.94
N LEU A 11 44.75 -44.98 25.62
CA LEU A 11 43.61 -44.45 24.89
C LEU A 11 42.48 -45.43 25.11
N ALA A 12 41.54 -45.03 25.99
CA ALA A 12 40.28 -45.69 26.15
C ALA A 12 39.68 -45.85 24.77
N GLY A 13 39.44 -47.08 24.36
CA GLY A 13 38.86 -47.46 23.08
C GLY A 13 37.46 -46.85 22.91
N CYS A 14 37.43 -45.65 22.47
CA CYS A 14 36.25 -45.12 21.80
C CYS A 14 36.28 -45.80 20.43
N SER A 15 35.57 -46.84 20.36
CA SER A 15 35.28 -47.74 19.24
C SER A 15 35.64 -47.19 17.85
N LEU A 16 36.95 -47.21 17.52
CA LEU A 16 37.40 -47.28 16.13
C LEU A 16 36.95 -48.61 15.46
N LEU A 17 36.35 -49.54 16.24
CA LEU A 17 35.80 -50.82 15.77
C LEU A 17 34.56 -50.68 14.90
N ALA A 18 33.88 -49.57 14.93
CA ALA A 18 32.70 -49.36 14.07
C ALA A 18 33.06 -48.88 12.66
N LEU A 19 34.29 -48.44 12.43
CA LEU A 19 34.76 -48.03 11.10
C LEU A 19 35.31 -49.20 10.25
N ALA A 20 35.47 -50.38 10.84
CA ALA A 20 35.93 -51.60 10.13
C ALA A 20 34.81 -52.46 9.55
N ALA A 21 33.58 -52.11 9.78
CA ALA A 21 32.46 -52.79 9.20
C ALA A 21 31.92 -52.05 7.98
N THR A 22 32.19 -52.64 6.83
CA THR A 22 31.54 -52.41 5.55
C THR A 22 32.09 -51.22 4.74
N THR A 23 33.25 -51.41 4.10
CA THR A 23 33.50 -50.83 2.79
C THR A 23 32.55 -51.43 1.75
N TRP A 24 31.26 -51.10 1.84
CA TRP A 24 30.32 -51.30 0.73
C TRP A 24 30.69 -50.28 -0.36
N ALA A 25 30.44 -50.61 -1.61
CA ALA A 25 30.72 -49.70 -2.74
C ALA A 25 30.07 -48.32 -2.50
N GLN A 26 30.87 -47.41 -1.95
CA GLN A 26 30.50 -46.02 -1.80
C GLN A 26 30.85 -45.35 -3.13
N GLY A 27 29.95 -44.51 -3.62
CA GLY A 27 30.29 -43.62 -4.73
C GLY A 27 31.57 -42.81 -4.43
N PRO A 28 32.31 -42.34 -5.43
CA PRO A 28 33.58 -41.66 -5.22
C PRO A 28 33.39 -40.41 -4.35
N ASN A 29 34.24 -40.31 -3.30
CA ASN A 29 34.25 -39.20 -2.33
C ASN A 29 32.97 -39.05 -1.47
N SER A 30 32.26 -40.14 -1.18
CA SER A 30 31.06 -40.14 -0.36
C SER A 30 31.31 -40.70 1.05
N LEU A 31 30.55 -40.18 2.06
CA LEU A 31 30.59 -40.63 3.44
C LEU A 31 29.20 -41.10 3.89
N PHE A 32 29.11 -42.39 4.26
CA PHE A 32 27.87 -43.00 4.75
C PHE A 32 28.06 -43.58 6.15
N LEU A 33 27.28 -43.10 7.14
CA LEU A 33 27.35 -43.54 8.54
C LEU A 33 25.93 -43.80 9.07
N GLY A 34 25.65 -45.06 9.40
CA GLY A 34 24.36 -45.47 9.95
C GLY A 34 23.79 -46.68 9.21
N THR A 35 22.84 -47.38 9.85
CA THR A 35 22.15 -48.50 9.24
C THR A 35 21.42 -48.09 7.99
N ASN A 36 21.62 -48.72 6.86
CA ASN A 36 21.08 -48.40 5.53
C ASN A 36 21.39 -46.97 5.02
N ALA A 37 22.41 -46.31 5.53
CA ALA A 37 22.81 -45.00 5.01
C ALA A 37 23.40 -45.10 3.60
N GLY A 38 22.97 -44.28 2.65
CA GLY A 38 23.56 -44.13 1.32
C GLY A 38 23.26 -45.27 0.34
N ASN A 39 22.26 -46.14 0.55
CA ASN A 39 21.91 -47.27 -0.31
C ASN A 39 23.15 -48.18 -0.61
N PRO A 40 23.68 -48.91 0.37
CA PRO A 40 24.89 -49.69 0.23
C PRO A 40 24.84 -50.73 -0.92
N GLY A 41 25.85 -50.68 -1.81
CA GLY A 41 25.96 -51.58 -2.95
C GLY A 41 25.20 -51.23 -4.21
N VAL A 42 24.45 -50.12 -4.22
CA VAL A 42 23.63 -49.66 -5.38
C VAL A 42 24.04 -48.27 -5.82
N SER A 43 24.35 -47.38 -4.87
CA SER A 43 24.64 -45.96 -5.20
C SER A 43 25.87 -45.79 -6.10
N THR A 44 25.64 -45.12 -7.23
CA THR A 44 26.71 -44.66 -8.14
C THR A 44 26.97 -43.17 -7.97
N GLY A 45 26.21 -42.48 -7.11
CA GLY A 45 26.36 -41.05 -6.81
C GLY A 45 27.72 -40.72 -6.20
N ALA A 46 28.15 -39.49 -6.37
CA ALA A 46 29.42 -39.01 -5.89
C ALA A 46 29.26 -37.78 -4.97
N ARG A 47 30.19 -37.63 -4.01
CA ARG A 47 30.24 -36.48 -3.09
C ARG A 47 28.99 -36.38 -2.17
N ASP A 48 28.44 -37.50 -1.79
CA ASP A 48 27.28 -37.57 -0.90
C ASP A 48 27.75 -37.79 0.56
N THR A 49 27.02 -37.17 1.49
CA THR A 49 27.21 -37.37 2.93
C THR A 49 25.90 -37.79 3.56
N ALA A 50 25.76 -39.05 3.97
CA ALA A 50 24.60 -39.61 4.64
C ALA A 50 24.95 -40.05 6.06
N ILE A 51 24.43 -39.40 7.07
CA ILE A 51 24.66 -39.72 8.48
C ILE A 51 23.31 -39.89 9.20
N GLY A 52 23.06 -41.11 9.65
CA GLY A 52 21.82 -41.46 10.33
C GLY A 52 21.19 -42.73 9.75
N VAL A 53 20.31 -43.38 10.55
CA VAL A 53 19.59 -44.58 10.09
C VAL A 53 18.68 -44.21 8.91
N ASN A 54 18.79 -45.00 7.82
CA ASN A 54 18.09 -44.81 6.55
C ASN A 54 18.29 -43.42 5.88
N SER A 55 19.34 -42.68 6.24
CA SER A 55 19.66 -41.46 5.49
C SER A 55 20.03 -41.81 4.05
N MET A 56 19.33 -41.25 3.04
CA MET A 56 19.54 -41.53 1.61
C MET A 56 19.42 -43.03 1.25
N ALA A 57 18.60 -43.83 1.91
CA ALA A 57 18.56 -45.27 1.73
C ALA A 57 18.10 -45.73 0.34
N ALA A 58 17.48 -44.87 -0.45
CA ALA A 58 17.05 -45.13 -1.83
C ALA A 58 18.04 -44.55 -2.89
N LEU A 59 19.15 -43.95 -2.51
CA LEU A 59 20.06 -43.26 -3.41
C LEU A 59 20.62 -44.18 -4.52
N THR A 60 20.47 -43.76 -5.78
CA THR A 60 21.02 -44.50 -6.94
C THR A 60 22.11 -43.72 -7.69
N SER A 61 21.76 -42.55 -8.22
CA SER A 61 22.68 -41.76 -9.06
C SER A 61 22.75 -40.26 -8.67
N GLY A 62 22.03 -39.84 -7.63
CA GLY A 62 22.09 -38.47 -7.11
C GLY A 62 23.50 -38.11 -6.65
N ASN A 63 23.88 -36.83 -6.77
CA ASN A 63 25.24 -36.36 -6.46
C ASN A 63 25.18 -35.13 -5.54
N SER A 64 26.23 -34.97 -4.73
CA SER A 64 26.46 -33.79 -3.91
C SER A 64 25.33 -33.53 -2.88
N ASN A 65 24.73 -34.58 -2.36
CA ASN A 65 23.69 -34.49 -1.34
C ASN A 65 24.31 -34.59 0.07
N THR A 66 23.70 -33.86 1.01
CA THR A 66 24.04 -33.98 2.44
C THR A 66 22.79 -34.31 3.21
N GLY A 67 22.71 -35.49 3.80
CA GLY A 67 21.61 -35.95 4.67
C GLY A 67 22.14 -36.24 6.07
N LEU A 68 21.69 -35.51 7.07
CA LEU A 68 21.98 -35.71 8.48
C LEU A 68 20.71 -35.85 9.29
N GLY A 69 20.40 -37.04 9.72
CA GLY A 69 19.23 -37.36 10.53
C GLY A 69 18.57 -38.68 10.15
N TYR A 70 17.69 -39.17 11.04
CA TYR A 70 16.87 -40.36 10.78
C TYR A 70 15.94 -40.09 9.59
N ASN A 71 15.98 -40.97 8.58
CA ASN A 71 15.16 -40.89 7.35
C ASN A 71 15.34 -39.54 6.58
N SER A 72 16.45 -38.85 6.71
CA SER A 72 16.74 -37.68 5.88
C SER A 72 16.99 -38.12 4.44
N LEU A 73 16.37 -37.46 3.44
CA LEU A 73 16.44 -37.82 2.01
C LEU A 73 16.18 -39.32 1.74
N LEU A 74 15.32 -39.98 2.56
CA LEU A 74 15.09 -41.42 2.53
C LEU A 74 14.80 -41.92 1.11
N SER A 75 13.93 -41.25 0.38
CA SER A 75 13.41 -41.67 -0.94
C SER A 75 14.23 -41.10 -2.12
N CYS A 76 15.32 -40.37 -1.86
CA CYS A 76 16.14 -39.75 -2.90
C CYS A 76 16.80 -40.79 -3.80
N THR A 77 16.48 -40.75 -5.10
CA THR A 77 17.07 -41.64 -6.10
C THR A 77 18.13 -40.97 -6.96
N SER A 78 17.73 -39.95 -7.72
CA SER A 78 18.64 -39.23 -8.65
C SER A 78 18.68 -37.71 -8.39
N GLY A 79 17.95 -37.19 -7.40
CA GLY A 79 18.06 -35.80 -6.99
C GLY A 79 19.47 -35.43 -6.53
N GLY A 80 19.94 -34.24 -6.90
CA GLY A 80 21.30 -33.79 -6.59
C GLY A 80 21.35 -32.43 -5.91
N SER A 81 22.45 -32.15 -5.23
CA SER A 81 22.71 -30.87 -4.54
C SER A 81 21.69 -30.54 -3.45
N ASN A 82 21.15 -31.55 -2.79
CA ASN A 82 20.22 -31.34 -1.68
C ASN A 82 20.98 -31.34 -0.33
N THR A 83 20.54 -30.46 0.57
CA THR A 83 20.97 -30.44 1.97
C THR A 83 19.77 -30.69 2.87
N ALA A 84 19.79 -31.78 3.64
CA ALA A 84 18.73 -32.16 4.54
C ALA A 84 19.27 -32.42 5.96
N LEU A 85 19.02 -31.50 6.89
CA LEU A 85 19.40 -31.59 8.30
C LEU A 85 18.16 -31.76 9.17
N GLY A 86 17.98 -32.91 9.75
CA GLY A 86 16.88 -33.19 10.67
C GLY A 86 16.16 -34.49 10.39
N THR A 87 15.46 -35.00 11.38
CA THR A 87 14.61 -36.20 11.26
C THR A 87 13.51 -35.95 10.24
N PHE A 88 13.36 -36.85 9.25
CA PHE A 88 12.39 -36.76 8.15
C PHE A 88 12.55 -35.51 7.25
N SER A 89 13.70 -34.84 7.28
CA SER A 89 13.98 -33.72 6.38
C SER A 89 14.09 -34.23 4.93
N GLN A 90 13.32 -33.64 3.98
CA GLN A 90 13.22 -34.07 2.57
C GLN A 90 12.94 -35.59 2.38
N ASN A 91 12.19 -36.16 3.28
CA ASN A 91 11.96 -37.62 3.34
C ASN A 91 11.43 -38.21 2.02
N ALA A 92 10.47 -37.56 1.36
CA ALA A 92 9.84 -38.05 0.13
C ALA A 92 10.55 -37.56 -1.16
N THR A 93 11.60 -36.78 -1.10
CA THR A 93 12.32 -36.28 -2.29
C THR A 93 12.83 -37.45 -3.10
N THR A 94 12.49 -37.47 -4.40
CA THR A 94 12.95 -38.54 -5.35
C THR A 94 13.95 -37.99 -6.35
N THR A 95 13.55 -37.06 -7.20
CA THR A 95 14.36 -36.42 -8.23
C THR A 95 14.56 -34.92 -8.01
N GLY A 96 13.87 -34.34 -7.00
CA GLY A 96 14.03 -32.94 -6.61
C GLY A 96 15.49 -32.61 -6.30
N SER A 97 15.94 -31.42 -6.69
CA SER A 97 17.32 -31.01 -6.63
C SER A 97 17.49 -29.59 -6.10
N VAL A 98 18.69 -29.29 -5.62
CA VAL A 98 19.05 -27.91 -5.18
C VAL A 98 18.19 -27.43 -4.01
N ASN A 99 17.66 -28.33 -3.19
CA ASN A 99 16.85 -27.98 -2.03
C ASN A 99 17.68 -27.93 -0.75
N THR A 100 17.43 -26.95 0.10
CA THR A 100 18.03 -26.86 1.43
C THR A 100 16.92 -26.97 2.48
N SER A 101 17.02 -27.94 3.37
CA SER A 101 16.08 -28.12 4.46
C SER A 101 16.77 -28.34 5.80
N VAL A 102 16.38 -27.60 6.81
CA VAL A 102 16.91 -27.69 8.17
C VAL A 102 15.77 -27.71 9.18
N GLY A 103 15.64 -28.80 9.89
CA GLY A 103 14.55 -28.99 10.89
C GLY A 103 13.81 -30.31 10.71
N SER A 104 13.18 -30.79 11.78
CA SER A 104 12.38 -32.00 11.72
C SER A 104 11.19 -31.82 10.79
N GLY A 105 10.98 -32.74 9.83
CA GLY A 105 9.89 -32.69 8.86
C GLY A 105 9.92 -31.52 7.88
N SER A 106 11.02 -30.77 7.80
CA SER A 106 11.16 -29.71 6.80
C SER A 106 11.19 -30.33 5.38
N LEU A 107 10.38 -29.75 4.48
CA LEU A 107 10.23 -30.18 3.08
C LEU A 107 9.95 -31.70 2.92
N SER A 108 9.27 -32.31 3.91
CA SER A 108 9.16 -33.77 4.02
C SER A 108 8.35 -34.44 2.91
N ALA A 109 7.36 -33.76 2.32
CA ALA A 109 6.55 -34.30 1.23
C ALA A 109 7.07 -33.96 -0.17
N ASN A 110 8.14 -33.20 -0.31
CA ASN A 110 8.67 -32.81 -1.61
C ASN A 110 9.11 -34.06 -2.41
N THR A 111 8.68 -34.16 -3.64
CA THR A 111 9.08 -35.26 -4.55
C THR A 111 10.02 -34.76 -5.63
N THR A 112 9.59 -33.78 -6.40
CA THR A 112 10.30 -33.28 -7.58
C THR A 112 10.63 -31.78 -7.55
N GLY A 113 10.13 -31.04 -6.56
CA GLY A 113 10.36 -29.60 -6.43
C GLY A 113 11.88 -29.26 -6.33
N VAL A 114 12.26 -28.15 -6.92
CA VAL A 114 13.65 -27.70 -7.09
C VAL A 114 13.84 -26.30 -6.48
N GLY A 115 15.02 -26.02 -5.95
CA GLY A 115 15.41 -24.67 -5.54
C GLY A 115 14.71 -24.17 -4.28
N ASN A 116 14.16 -25.05 -3.45
CA ASN A 116 13.46 -24.64 -2.23
C ASN A 116 14.40 -24.54 -1.02
N VAL A 117 14.16 -23.54 -0.18
CA VAL A 117 14.83 -23.37 1.12
C VAL A 117 13.77 -23.50 2.23
N ALA A 118 13.88 -24.52 3.09
CA ALA A 118 12.97 -24.77 4.18
C ALA A 118 13.70 -24.90 5.52
N ILE A 119 13.70 -23.89 6.35
CA ILE A 119 14.41 -23.84 7.63
C ILE A 119 13.39 -23.68 8.77
N GLY A 120 13.25 -24.70 9.57
CA GLY A 120 12.31 -24.73 10.69
C GLY A 120 11.58 -26.08 10.76
N ASN A 121 11.03 -26.39 11.94
CA ASN A 121 10.19 -27.58 12.08
C ASN A 121 8.97 -27.46 11.16
N SER A 122 8.73 -28.50 10.34
CA SER A 122 7.62 -28.56 9.38
C SER A 122 7.52 -27.39 8.38
N ALA A 123 8.62 -26.65 8.16
CA ALA A 123 8.66 -25.65 7.08
C ALA A 123 8.46 -26.37 5.73
N MET A 124 7.50 -25.89 4.91
CA MET A 124 7.12 -26.48 3.61
C MET A 124 6.81 -28.00 3.65
N SER A 125 6.34 -28.51 4.77
CA SER A 125 6.23 -29.96 4.94
C SER A 125 5.23 -30.63 4.00
N ARG A 126 4.31 -29.87 3.39
CA ARG A 126 3.33 -30.39 2.42
C ARG A 126 3.60 -29.96 0.97
N ASN A 127 4.73 -29.29 0.71
CA ASN A 127 5.18 -29.07 -0.66
C ASN A 127 5.48 -30.40 -1.35
N THR A 128 4.93 -30.63 -2.52
CA THR A 128 5.17 -31.86 -3.29
C THR A 128 6.04 -31.60 -4.52
N THR A 129 5.73 -30.58 -5.31
CA THR A 129 6.35 -30.36 -6.62
C THR A 129 6.73 -28.90 -6.89
N SER A 130 6.27 -27.95 -6.04
CA SER A 130 6.57 -26.55 -6.30
C SER A 130 8.04 -26.19 -6.03
N SER A 131 8.51 -25.16 -6.71
CA SER A 131 9.90 -24.77 -6.77
C SER A 131 10.11 -23.31 -6.38
N ASP A 132 11.38 -22.96 -6.09
CA ASP A 132 11.83 -21.59 -5.86
C ASP A 132 11.17 -20.91 -4.66
N ASN A 133 10.79 -21.68 -3.63
CA ASN A 133 10.21 -21.13 -2.42
C ASN A 133 11.26 -21.00 -1.30
N VAL A 134 11.10 -19.96 -0.47
CA VAL A 134 11.90 -19.74 0.74
C VAL A 134 10.99 -19.72 1.95
N ALA A 135 11.15 -20.69 2.85
CA ALA A 135 10.41 -20.83 4.10
C ALA A 135 11.38 -20.85 5.30
N VAL A 136 11.31 -19.86 6.16
CA VAL A 136 12.13 -19.79 7.38
C VAL A 136 11.23 -19.55 8.58
N GLY A 137 11.09 -20.56 9.42
CA GLY A 137 10.26 -20.53 10.62
C GLY A 137 9.43 -21.81 10.81
N LEU A 138 8.88 -22.01 12.00
CA LEU A 138 7.96 -23.09 12.31
C LEU A 138 6.73 -22.97 11.39
N ASN A 139 6.39 -24.05 10.64
CA ASN A 139 5.27 -24.12 9.71
C ASN A 139 5.25 -22.99 8.64
N ALA A 140 6.35 -22.34 8.34
CA ALA A 140 6.39 -21.39 7.24
C ALA A 140 6.08 -22.10 5.91
N LEU A 141 5.17 -21.55 5.09
CA LEU A 141 4.73 -22.13 3.81
C LEU A 141 4.26 -23.59 3.93
N PHE A 142 3.60 -23.94 5.04
CA PHE A 142 3.27 -25.32 5.38
C PHE A 142 2.49 -26.06 4.28
N PHE A 143 1.46 -25.43 3.67
CA PHE A 143 0.56 -26.05 2.68
C PHE A 143 0.90 -25.70 1.22
N THR A 144 2.03 -25.09 0.92
CA THR A 144 2.28 -24.53 -0.42
C THR A 144 2.33 -25.60 -1.52
N THR A 145 1.65 -25.32 -2.62
CA THR A 145 1.85 -25.95 -3.94
C THR A 145 2.16 -24.89 -5.01
N GLY A 146 2.12 -23.61 -4.68
CA GLY A 146 2.58 -22.50 -5.51
C GLY A 146 4.09 -22.29 -5.43
N GLY A 147 4.69 -21.75 -6.48
CA GLY A 147 6.13 -21.46 -6.56
C GLY A 147 6.49 -19.99 -6.28
N SER A 148 7.79 -19.74 -6.10
CA SER A 148 8.35 -18.39 -5.97
C SER A 148 7.83 -17.58 -4.77
N ASN A 149 7.46 -18.25 -3.68
CA ASN A 149 7.00 -17.58 -2.46
C ASN A 149 8.14 -17.45 -1.44
N THR A 150 8.15 -16.38 -0.67
CA THR A 150 9.07 -16.15 0.43
C THR A 150 8.28 -15.94 1.73
N GLY A 151 8.37 -16.89 2.66
CA GLY A 151 7.76 -16.82 3.98
C GLY A 151 8.82 -16.86 5.07
N VAL A 152 9.03 -15.76 5.80
CA VAL A 152 9.99 -15.66 6.89
C VAL A 152 9.27 -15.28 8.18
N GLY A 153 9.20 -16.21 9.09
CA GLY A 153 8.48 -16.09 10.37
C GLY A 153 7.68 -17.36 10.68
N SER A 154 7.39 -17.61 11.95
CA SER A 154 6.52 -18.72 12.33
C SER A 154 5.12 -18.53 11.72
N ASN A 155 4.61 -19.55 11.04
CA ASN A 155 3.35 -19.55 10.30
C ASN A 155 3.23 -18.48 9.18
N ALA A 156 4.33 -17.94 8.68
CA ALA A 156 4.28 -17.05 7.52
C ALA A 156 3.81 -17.84 6.29
N LEU A 157 2.77 -17.33 5.59
CA LEU A 157 2.11 -17.98 4.44
C LEU A 157 1.71 -19.44 4.71
N ALA A 158 1.39 -19.81 5.95
CA ALA A 158 1.15 -21.19 6.33
C ALA A 158 -0.02 -21.85 5.58
N THR A 159 -1.03 -21.09 5.17
CA THR A 159 -2.21 -21.56 4.43
C THR A 159 -2.11 -21.36 2.92
N ASN A 160 -1.01 -20.77 2.41
CA ASN A 160 -0.85 -20.55 0.98
C ASN A 160 -0.79 -21.89 0.22
N SER A 161 -1.91 -22.26 -0.38
CA SER A 161 -2.00 -23.52 -1.12
C SER A 161 -1.53 -23.37 -2.57
N THR A 162 -2.03 -22.40 -3.32
CA THR A 162 -1.78 -22.25 -4.76
C THR A 162 -1.20 -20.90 -5.16
N GLY A 163 -1.16 -19.91 -4.25
CA GLY A 163 -0.63 -18.58 -4.52
C GLY A 163 0.85 -18.60 -4.89
N THR A 164 1.26 -17.73 -5.80
CA THR A 164 2.62 -17.60 -6.31
C THR A 164 3.16 -16.19 -6.12
N GLY A 165 4.49 -16.04 -6.00
CA GLY A 165 5.13 -14.73 -5.94
C GLY A 165 4.83 -13.92 -4.68
N ASN A 166 4.35 -14.55 -3.61
CA ASN A 166 4.06 -13.84 -2.35
C ASN A 166 5.31 -13.70 -1.49
N ILE A 167 5.45 -12.56 -0.84
CA ILE A 167 6.50 -12.27 0.15
C ILE A 167 5.82 -11.97 1.49
N ALA A 168 6.11 -12.76 2.51
CA ALA A 168 5.61 -12.54 3.86
C ALA A 168 6.75 -12.53 4.88
N LEU A 169 6.84 -11.47 5.66
CA LEU A 169 7.84 -11.28 6.68
C LEU A 169 7.19 -10.97 8.03
N GLY A 170 7.36 -11.86 8.99
CA GLY A 170 6.84 -11.72 10.35
C GLY A 170 6.01 -12.92 10.80
N TYR A 171 5.72 -12.95 12.10
CA TYR A 171 4.84 -13.93 12.73
C TYR A 171 3.42 -13.85 12.14
N PHE A 172 2.91 -14.96 11.59
CA PHE A 172 1.64 -15.06 10.87
C PHE A 172 1.50 -14.09 9.67
N ALA A 173 2.59 -13.55 9.12
CA ALA A 173 2.49 -12.70 7.94
C ALA A 173 1.90 -13.47 6.76
N GLY A 174 0.92 -12.87 6.04
CA GLY A 174 0.21 -13.48 4.92
C GLY A 174 -0.52 -14.79 5.25
N SER A 175 -0.77 -15.10 6.54
CA SER A 175 -1.27 -16.40 6.97
C SER A 175 -2.70 -16.71 6.54
N LEU A 176 -3.47 -15.72 6.08
CA LEU A 176 -4.84 -15.91 5.56
C LEU A 176 -4.89 -15.96 4.02
N ILE A 177 -3.76 -15.79 3.33
CA ILE A 177 -3.69 -15.99 1.89
C ILE A 177 -3.66 -17.48 1.59
N SER A 178 -4.64 -17.98 0.83
CA SER A 178 -4.65 -19.39 0.38
C SER A 178 -4.37 -19.53 -1.13
N SER A 179 -4.81 -18.61 -1.97
CA SER A 179 -4.65 -18.65 -3.43
C SER A 179 -4.24 -17.32 -4.08
N GLY A 180 -4.21 -16.23 -3.32
CA GLY A 180 -3.75 -14.92 -3.81
C GLY A 180 -2.28 -14.94 -4.22
N SER A 181 -1.91 -14.10 -5.19
CA SER A 181 -0.55 -14.03 -5.76
C SER A 181 0.01 -12.61 -5.77
N ASN A 182 1.34 -12.49 -5.86
CA ASN A 182 2.05 -11.22 -5.97
C ASN A 182 1.82 -10.27 -4.78
N ASN A 183 1.61 -10.79 -3.58
CA ASN A 183 1.42 -9.96 -2.39
C ASN A 183 2.72 -9.76 -1.62
N ILE A 184 2.84 -8.64 -0.93
CA ILE A 184 3.91 -8.36 0.03
C ILE A 184 3.26 -8.03 1.37
N ASP A 185 3.40 -8.95 2.34
CA ASP A 185 2.87 -8.82 3.70
C ASP A 185 4.00 -8.72 4.72
N ILE A 186 4.18 -7.55 5.31
CA ILE A 186 5.18 -7.32 6.37
C ILE A 186 4.45 -7.03 7.67
N GLY A 187 4.52 -7.97 8.63
CA GLY A 187 3.83 -7.85 9.91
C GLY A 187 2.30 -7.75 9.79
N ASN A 188 1.72 -8.30 8.73
CA ASN A 188 0.28 -8.30 8.44
C ASN A 188 -0.18 -9.70 8.07
N SER A 189 -1.32 -10.14 8.62
CA SER A 189 -1.86 -11.49 8.35
C SER A 189 -2.59 -11.60 7.00
N ALA A 190 -2.82 -10.50 6.30
CA ALA A 190 -3.72 -10.30 5.18
C ALA A 190 -5.22 -10.52 5.56
N PRO A 191 -6.18 -9.89 4.87
CA PRO A 191 -7.61 -10.09 5.14
C PRO A 191 -8.21 -11.30 4.42
N GLY A 192 -7.45 -12.01 3.59
CA GLY A 192 -7.92 -13.16 2.79
C GLY A 192 -7.17 -13.31 1.47
N ASN A 193 -7.84 -13.86 0.46
CA ASN A 193 -7.27 -14.11 -0.87
C ASN A 193 -7.24 -12.86 -1.76
N GLU A 194 -6.37 -11.92 -1.44
CA GLU A 194 -6.07 -10.79 -2.30
C GLU A 194 -4.87 -11.09 -3.20
N SER A 195 -4.70 -10.29 -4.24
CA SER A 195 -3.54 -10.35 -5.15
C SER A 195 -3.03 -8.95 -5.44
N ASP A 196 -1.76 -8.87 -5.86
CA ASP A 196 -1.11 -7.62 -6.31
C ASP A 196 -1.14 -6.51 -5.23
N THR A 197 -1.09 -6.88 -3.95
CA THR A 197 -1.26 -5.97 -2.82
C THR A 197 -0.02 -5.91 -1.93
N ILE A 198 0.32 -4.72 -1.45
CA ILE A 198 1.36 -4.50 -0.43
C ILE A 198 0.68 -4.09 0.86
N ARG A 199 0.92 -4.85 1.94
CA ARG A 199 0.47 -4.54 3.30
C ARG A 199 1.65 -4.50 4.26
N ILE A 200 1.81 -3.38 4.96
CA ILE A 200 2.86 -3.19 5.96
C ILE A 200 2.21 -2.79 7.27
N GLY A 201 2.35 -3.64 8.28
CA GLY A 201 1.78 -3.41 9.60
C GLY A 201 0.30 -3.82 9.72
N ASN A 202 -0.16 -3.97 10.96
CA ASN A 202 -1.52 -4.38 11.31
C ASN A 202 -2.13 -3.50 12.41
N THR A 203 -1.37 -3.26 13.49
CA THR A 203 -1.82 -2.52 14.68
C THR A 203 -0.96 -1.28 14.97
N GLN A 204 -0.05 -0.94 14.08
CA GLN A 204 0.82 0.22 14.21
C GLN A 204 0.02 1.51 14.14
N THR A 205 0.36 2.47 14.99
CA THR A 205 -0.31 3.78 15.10
C THR A 205 0.44 4.89 14.36
N ALA A 206 1.65 4.61 13.87
CA ALA A 206 2.44 5.56 13.08
C ALA A 206 3.30 4.84 12.04
N ALA A 207 3.50 5.47 10.90
CA ALA A 207 4.40 5.01 9.85
C ALA A 207 5.39 6.14 9.50
N TYR A 208 6.69 5.81 9.48
CA TYR A 208 7.76 6.73 9.11
C TYR A 208 8.45 6.21 7.85
N LEU A 209 8.35 6.97 6.77
CA LEU A 209 9.01 6.66 5.50
C LEU A 209 10.14 7.65 5.26
N ALA A 210 11.38 7.18 5.30
CA ALA A 210 12.54 8.00 4.99
C ALA A 210 12.54 8.40 3.51
N GLY A 211 13.08 9.60 3.20
CA GLY A 211 13.17 10.08 1.83
C GLY A 211 11.86 10.64 1.24
N VAL A 212 10.82 10.82 2.04
CA VAL A 212 9.56 11.47 1.62
C VAL A 212 9.59 12.96 1.99
N SER A 213 9.90 13.29 3.24
CA SER A 213 9.99 14.69 3.70
C SER A 213 11.29 15.33 3.23
N GLY A 214 11.20 16.58 2.74
CA GLY A 214 12.36 17.36 2.29
C GLY A 214 12.91 16.97 0.90
N VAL A 215 12.26 16.08 0.18
CA VAL A 215 12.63 15.70 -1.19
C VAL A 215 11.69 16.38 -2.19
N THR A 216 12.28 17.08 -3.16
CA THR A 216 11.53 17.77 -4.22
C THR A 216 11.24 16.81 -5.38
N VAL A 217 9.98 16.71 -5.77
CA VAL A 217 9.53 16.01 -6.96
C VAL A 217 9.16 17.05 -8.02
N SER A 218 9.83 17.05 -9.17
CA SER A 218 9.63 18.03 -10.24
C SER A 218 8.29 17.88 -10.97
N SER A 219 7.72 16.68 -10.95
CA SER A 219 6.43 16.37 -11.55
C SER A 219 5.74 15.32 -10.68
N GLY A 220 4.59 15.63 -10.13
CA GLY A 220 3.89 14.73 -9.23
C GLY A 220 2.40 15.03 -9.13
N VAL A 221 1.66 14.07 -8.59
CA VAL A 221 0.25 14.18 -8.25
C VAL A 221 0.09 14.05 -6.74
N GLN A 222 -0.98 14.60 -6.20
CA GLN A 222 -1.30 14.42 -4.79
C GLN A 222 -1.63 12.95 -4.49
N VAL A 223 -1.13 12.45 -3.37
CA VAL A 223 -1.47 11.14 -2.85
C VAL A 223 -2.58 11.29 -1.81
N TYR A 224 -3.59 10.47 -1.94
CA TYR A 224 -4.72 10.37 -1.02
C TYR A 224 -4.63 9.07 -0.25
N ILE A 225 -5.18 9.06 0.94
CA ILE A 225 -5.33 7.86 1.76
C ILE A 225 -6.81 7.66 2.07
N ASP A 226 -7.32 6.44 1.85
CA ASP A 226 -8.71 6.11 2.18
C ASP A 226 -8.86 5.66 3.66
N SER A 227 -10.09 5.39 4.08
CA SER A 227 -10.40 4.92 5.44
C SER A 227 -9.80 3.56 5.80
N ASN A 228 -9.34 2.79 4.81
CA ASN A 228 -8.66 1.50 4.98
C ASN A 228 -7.13 1.65 5.05
N GLY A 229 -6.60 2.85 4.82
CA GLY A 229 -5.17 3.12 4.76
C GLY A 229 -4.54 2.87 3.38
N GLN A 230 -5.34 2.67 2.32
CA GLN A 230 -4.84 2.53 0.96
C GLN A 230 -4.36 3.88 0.43
N LEU A 231 -3.12 3.92 -0.06
CA LEU A 231 -2.56 5.08 -0.75
C LEU A 231 -2.91 5.03 -2.23
N GLY A 232 -3.32 6.17 -2.79
CA GLY A 232 -3.68 6.27 -4.20
C GLY A 232 -3.70 7.69 -4.72
N THR A 233 -4.01 7.86 -5.99
CA THR A 233 -4.21 9.15 -6.65
C THR A 233 -5.61 9.24 -7.22
N LEU A 234 -6.22 10.43 -7.22
CA LEU A 234 -7.51 10.63 -7.87
C LEU A 234 -7.32 10.84 -9.38
N THR A 235 -8.12 10.16 -10.19
CA THR A 235 -8.13 10.36 -11.63
C THR A 235 -9.15 11.43 -12.01
N SER A 236 -8.89 12.22 -13.08
CA SER A 236 -9.81 13.25 -13.57
C SER A 236 -10.20 13.10 -15.02
N SER A 237 -9.72 12.06 -15.71
CA SER A 237 -10.05 11.78 -17.11
C SER A 237 -11.54 11.42 -17.28
N ALA A 238 -12.18 11.96 -18.32
CA ALA A 238 -13.58 11.68 -18.66
C ALA A 238 -13.86 10.17 -18.86
N ARG A 239 -12.86 9.37 -19.26
CA ARG A 239 -12.98 7.90 -19.43
C ARG A 239 -13.31 7.14 -18.14
N PHE A 240 -13.15 7.78 -16.97
CA PHE A 240 -13.44 7.21 -15.65
C PHE A 240 -14.63 7.89 -14.97
N LYS A 241 -15.37 8.75 -15.69
CA LYS A 241 -16.49 9.52 -15.15
C LYS A 241 -17.75 9.23 -15.96
N GLU A 242 -18.84 9.11 -15.28
CA GLU A 242 -20.20 9.04 -15.82
C GLU A 242 -21.04 10.20 -15.27
N ASP A 243 -22.18 10.47 -15.87
CA ASP A 243 -23.15 11.51 -15.45
C ASP A 243 -22.52 12.90 -15.29
N VAL A 244 -21.60 13.26 -16.18
CA VAL A 244 -20.93 14.56 -16.15
C VAL A 244 -21.91 15.66 -16.52
N ALA A 245 -22.21 16.56 -15.58
CA ALA A 245 -23.08 17.71 -15.73
C ALA A 245 -22.47 18.98 -15.12
N ASP A 246 -22.96 20.14 -15.54
CA ASP A 246 -22.57 21.41 -14.95
C ASP A 246 -23.01 21.48 -13.48
N MET A 247 -22.14 22.03 -12.62
CA MET A 247 -22.38 22.10 -11.18
C MET A 247 -23.55 23.03 -10.82
N ALA A 248 -23.84 23.99 -11.67
CA ALA A 248 -24.92 24.97 -11.48
C ALA A 248 -24.95 25.59 -10.07
N GLY A 249 -26.05 25.51 -9.34
CA GLY A 249 -26.23 26.09 -8.01
C GLY A 249 -25.74 25.18 -6.86
N ALA A 250 -25.18 24.00 -7.12
CA ALA A 250 -24.77 23.06 -6.08
C ALA A 250 -23.67 23.60 -5.16
N SER A 251 -22.83 24.51 -5.66
CA SER A 251 -21.74 25.14 -4.90
C SER A 251 -22.23 26.18 -3.87
N ARG A 252 -23.49 26.64 -3.93
CA ARG A 252 -24.01 27.64 -2.99
C ARG A 252 -23.96 27.21 -1.52
N LEU A 253 -23.90 25.91 -1.26
CA LEU A 253 -23.75 25.40 0.10
C LEU A 253 -22.45 25.85 0.77
N LEU A 254 -21.40 26.23 0.00
CA LEU A 254 -20.17 26.79 0.54
C LEU A 254 -20.41 28.02 1.41
N MET A 255 -21.41 28.85 1.08
CA MET A 255 -21.75 30.06 1.85
C MET A 255 -22.29 29.74 3.24
N ARG A 256 -22.61 28.47 3.53
CA ARG A 256 -23.09 28.00 4.84
C ARG A 256 -21.95 27.43 5.68
N LEU A 257 -20.77 27.17 5.09
CA LEU A 257 -19.60 26.68 5.80
C LEU A 257 -19.02 27.81 6.65
N ARG A 258 -18.46 27.45 7.80
CA ARG A 258 -17.85 28.40 8.75
C ARG A 258 -16.32 28.19 8.81
N PRO A 259 -15.52 29.02 8.13
CA PRO A 259 -14.07 29.01 8.30
C PRO A 259 -13.69 29.38 9.74
N VAL A 260 -12.74 28.64 10.30
CA VAL A 260 -12.28 28.82 11.67
C VAL A 260 -10.76 28.84 11.77
N THR A 261 -10.25 29.45 12.83
CA THR A 261 -8.89 29.29 13.28
C THR A 261 -8.87 28.35 14.49
N PHE A 262 -7.85 27.49 14.57
CA PHE A 262 -7.75 26.54 15.67
C PHE A 262 -6.26 26.19 15.98
N ARG A 263 -6.05 25.47 17.07
CA ARG A 263 -4.81 24.76 17.39
C ARG A 263 -5.13 23.32 17.70
N TYR A 264 -4.23 22.41 17.31
CA TYR A 264 -4.39 21.02 17.70
C TYR A 264 -4.22 20.84 19.21
N LYS A 265 -5.00 19.91 19.79
CA LYS A 265 -4.86 19.44 21.16
C LYS A 265 -3.77 18.38 21.23
N ALA A 266 -3.14 18.21 22.39
CA ALA A 266 -2.35 17.01 22.65
C ALA A 266 -3.24 15.74 22.50
N PRO A 267 -2.74 14.64 21.94
CA PRO A 267 -1.38 14.37 21.47
C PRO A 267 -1.12 14.77 20.00
N TYR A 268 -2.01 15.47 19.32
CA TYR A 268 -1.95 15.81 17.87
C TYR A 268 -1.11 17.08 17.59
N ASP A 269 -0.76 17.85 18.61
CA ASP A 269 0.14 19.00 18.49
C ASP A 269 1.60 18.54 18.57
N ASP A 270 2.44 19.04 17.65
CA ASP A 270 3.88 18.80 17.63
C ASP A 270 4.68 19.59 18.69
N GLY A 271 3.97 20.29 19.59
CA GLY A 271 4.54 21.19 20.60
C GLY A 271 4.74 22.63 20.11
N SER A 272 4.47 22.91 18.84
CA SER A 272 4.63 24.25 18.28
C SER A 272 3.45 25.18 18.55
N HIS A 273 2.29 24.65 18.91
CA HIS A 273 1.03 25.37 19.13
C HIS A 273 0.67 26.33 18.00
N ARG A 274 1.01 25.97 16.75
CA ARG A 274 0.78 26.84 15.58
C ARG A 274 -0.69 27.06 15.32
N LEU A 275 -1.05 28.31 14.98
CA LEU A 275 -2.39 28.64 14.51
C LEU A 275 -2.64 27.95 13.15
N GLN A 276 -3.78 27.29 13.06
CA GLN A 276 -4.26 26.62 11.85
C GLN A 276 -5.53 27.28 11.34
N TYR A 277 -5.85 27.08 10.07
CA TYR A 277 -7.04 27.57 9.40
C TYR A 277 -7.76 26.38 8.75
N GLY A 278 -9.07 26.32 8.87
CA GLY A 278 -9.81 25.22 8.28
C GLY A 278 -11.30 25.24 8.62
N LEU A 279 -11.91 24.07 8.52
CA LEU A 279 -13.32 23.81 8.81
C LEU A 279 -13.41 22.73 9.88
N ILE A 280 -14.55 22.68 10.58
CA ILE A 280 -14.83 21.62 11.56
C ILE A 280 -15.66 20.54 10.85
N ALA A 281 -15.11 19.30 10.78
CA ALA A 281 -15.72 18.22 10.02
C ALA A 281 -17.15 17.92 10.44
N GLU A 282 -17.47 17.95 11.74
CA GLU A 282 -18.83 17.74 12.27
C GLU A 282 -19.81 18.84 11.88
N GLU A 283 -19.33 20.09 11.69
CA GLU A 283 -20.19 21.19 11.21
C GLU A 283 -20.45 21.06 9.72
N VAL A 284 -19.41 20.70 8.95
CA VAL A 284 -19.53 20.45 7.50
C VAL A 284 -20.47 19.28 7.22
N ALA A 285 -20.34 18.17 7.96
CA ALA A 285 -21.20 17.00 7.82
C ALA A 285 -22.71 17.30 8.02
N LYS A 286 -23.06 18.30 8.85
CA LYS A 286 -24.45 18.75 9.02
C LYS A 286 -24.99 19.52 7.82
N ILE A 287 -24.09 20.10 7.01
CA ILE A 287 -24.46 20.89 5.82
C ILE A 287 -24.50 19.97 4.60
N ASP A 288 -23.46 19.17 4.43
CA ASP A 288 -23.34 18.17 3.38
C ASP A 288 -22.33 17.07 3.82
N PRO A 289 -22.81 15.85 4.12
CA PRO A 289 -21.96 14.74 4.53
C PRO A 289 -21.00 14.27 3.43
N GLU A 290 -21.29 14.53 2.13
CA GLU A 290 -20.42 14.17 1.01
C GLU A 290 -19.11 14.97 1.01
N LEU A 291 -19.04 16.07 1.73
CA LEU A 291 -17.81 16.86 1.91
C LEU A 291 -16.91 16.38 3.05
N VAL A 292 -17.24 15.26 3.69
CA VAL A 292 -16.53 14.74 4.87
C VAL A 292 -16.15 13.29 4.67
N GLU A 293 -14.95 12.93 5.12
CA GLU A 293 -14.57 11.54 5.33
C GLU A 293 -14.89 11.13 6.77
N PHE A 294 -15.46 9.93 6.91
CA PHE A 294 -15.81 9.34 8.19
C PHE A 294 -14.85 8.22 8.56
N ASP A 295 -14.57 8.07 9.84
CA ASP A 295 -13.79 6.94 10.33
C ASP A 295 -14.60 5.63 10.30
N ARG A 296 -13.94 4.51 10.65
CA ARG A 296 -14.58 3.18 10.69
C ARG A 296 -15.72 3.07 11.72
N LYS A 297 -15.87 4.05 12.62
CA LYS A 297 -16.95 4.13 13.61
C LYS A 297 -18.07 5.07 13.17
N GLY A 298 -17.98 5.65 11.96
CA GLY A 298 -18.94 6.61 11.44
C GLY A 298 -18.81 8.01 12.04
N GLN A 299 -17.67 8.34 12.65
CA GLN A 299 -17.42 9.68 13.19
C GLN A 299 -16.74 10.54 12.10
N ALA A 300 -17.17 11.79 11.98
CA ALA A 300 -16.57 12.75 11.05
C ALA A 300 -15.09 12.96 11.38
N GLN A 301 -14.21 12.68 10.44
CA GLN A 301 -12.76 12.68 10.66
C GLN A 301 -12.07 13.86 9.99
N THR A 302 -12.36 14.11 8.70
CA THR A 302 -11.71 15.18 7.95
C THR A 302 -12.58 15.70 6.83
N VAL A 303 -12.32 16.94 6.40
CA VAL A 303 -13.04 17.57 5.29
C VAL A 303 -12.33 17.26 3.97
N ARG A 304 -13.10 16.95 2.93
CA ARG A 304 -12.63 16.68 1.56
C ARG A 304 -12.31 17.98 0.82
N TYR A 305 -11.29 18.70 1.26
CA TYR A 305 -10.94 20.05 0.77
C TYR A 305 -10.76 20.12 -0.75
N HIS A 306 -10.37 19.06 -1.43
CA HIS A 306 -10.26 19.01 -2.88
C HIS A 306 -11.58 19.22 -3.61
N LEU A 307 -12.71 18.81 -3.01
CA LEU A 307 -14.06 19.06 -3.54
C LEU A 307 -14.44 20.54 -3.35
N ILE A 308 -14.12 21.11 -2.20
CA ILE A 308 -14.37 22.53 -1.89
C ILE A 308 -13.69 23.44 -2.90
N ASN A 309 -12.50 23.13 -3.35
CA ASN A 309 -11.77 23.93 -4.34
C ASN A 309 -12.52 24.01 -5.69
N MET A 310 -13.12 22.91 -6.15
CA MET A 310 -13.91 22.91 -7.39
C MET A 310 -15.23 23.68 -7.23
N MET A 311 -15.87 23.53 -6.09
CA MET A 311 -17.08 24.29 -5.77
C MET A 311 -16.79 25.80 -5.64
N LEU A 312 -15.64 26.17 -5.07
CA LEU A 312 -15.18 27.57 -4.99
C LEU A 312 -14.95 28.15 -6.39
N LEU A 313 -14.32 27.40 -7.30
CA LEU A 313 -14.17 27.82 -8.69
C LEU A 313 -15.52 28.11 -9.34
N ASN A 314 -16.50 27.25 -9.17
CA ASN A 314 -17.87 27.46 -9.69
C ASN A 314 -18.52 28.72 -9.11
N GLU A 315 -18.40 28.99 -7.79
CA GLU A 315 -18.94 30.21 -7.18
C GLU A 315 -18.24 31.48 -7.72
N VAL A 316 -16.92 31.46 -7.89
CA VAL A 316 -16.18 32.60 -8.47
C VAL A 316 -16.65 32.87 -9.90
N GLN A 317 -16.84 31.83 -10.73
CA GLN A 317 -17.34 32.00 -12.10
C GLN A 317 -18.78 32.55 -12.13
N GLN A 318 -19.65 32.11 -11.22
CA GLN A 318 -21.01 32.66 -11.10
C GLN A 318 -21.00 34.12 -10.64
N GLN A 319 -20.13 34.48 -9.69
CA GLN A 319 -19.98 35.85 -9.21
C GLN A 319 -19.45 36.76 -10.32
N GLU A 320 -18.50 36.31 -11.14
CA GLU A 320 -17.99 37.07 -12.29
C GLU A 320 -19.11 37.35 -13.32
N GLY A 321 -19.92 36.35 -13.65
CA GLY A 321 -21.08 36.54 -14.53
C GLY A 321 -22.11 37.54 -13.96
N THR A 322 -22.35 37.47 -12.65
CA THR A 322 -23.27 38.42 -11.96
C THR A 322 -22.70 39.85 -12.00
N LEU A 323 -21.42 40.01 -11.72
CA LEU A 323 -20.71 41.29 -11.75
C LEU A 323 -20.73 41.93 -13.14
N ALA A 324 -20.52 41.14 -14.19
CA ALA A 324 -20.61 41.60 -15.58
C ALA A 324 -22.05 42.09 -15.90
N SER A 325 -23.08 41.36 -15.49
CA SER A 325 -24.46 41.76 -15.65
C SER A 325 -24.81 43.07 -14.90
N GLN A 326 -24.35 43.20 -13.65
CA GLN A 326 -24.55 44.44 -12.86
C GLN A 326 -23.82 45.62 -13.50
N THR A 327 -22.61 45.41 -14.02
CA THR A 327 -21.87 46.49 -14.71
C THR A 327 -22.62 46.99 -15.93
N ALA A 328 -23.16 46.11 -16.77
CA ALA A 328 -23.98 46.47 -17.91
C ALA A 328 -25.28 47.23 -17.51
N GLN A 329 -25.92 46.81 -16.40
CA GLN A 329 -27.07 47.54 -15.84
C GLN A 329 -26.71 48.96 -15.37
N ILE A 330 -25.56 49.11 -14.69
CA ILE A 330 -25.08 50.42 -14.25
C ILE A 330 -24.81 51.32 -15.44
N GLU A 331 -24.19 50.85 -16.52
CA GLU A 331 -23.96 51.62 -17.74
C GLU A 331 -25.28 52.06 -18.38
N THR A 332 -26.25 51.19 -18.45
CA THR A 332 -27.58 51.50 -18.96
C THR A 332 -28.27 52.56 -18.12
N LEU A 333 -28.24 52.44 -16.79
CA LEU A 333 -28.82 53.43 -15.87
C LEU A 333 -28.07 54.80 -15.96
N ARG A 334 -26.76 54.83 -16.14
CA ARG A 334 -26.00 56.06 -16.34
C ARG A 334 -26.43 56.74 -17.62
N ALA A 335 -26.54 56.02 -18.74
CA ALA A 335 -26.99 56.59 -20.01
C ALA A 335 -28.43 57.18 -19.90
N LEU A 336 -29.36 56.48 -19.19
CA LEU A 336 -30.68 56.98 -18.94
C LEU A 336 -30.66 58.26 -18.07
N THR A 337 -29.84 58.30 -17.04
CA THR A 337 -29.70 59.43 -16.15
C THR A 337 -29.17 60.67 -16.92
N ASP A 338 -28.16 60.46 -17.77
CA ASP A 338 -27.59 61.56 -18.59
C ASP A 338 -28.62 62.11 -19.59
N ARG A 339 -29.45 61.21 -20.20
CA ARG A 339 -30.56 61.63 -21.06
C ARG A 339 -31.59 62.43 -20.29
N GLN A 340 -32.00 62.02 -19.10
CA GLN A 340 -32.97 62.75 -18.24
C GLN A 340 -32.42 64.11 -17.82
N ARG A 341 -31.10 64.21 -17.53
CA ARG A 341 -30.49 65.52 -17.24
C ARG A 341 -30.52 66.45 -18.45
N ALA A 342 -30.20 65.97 -19.64
CA ALA A 342 -30.27 66.77 -20.86
C ALA A 342 -31.71 67.24 -21.14
N GLU A 343 -32.73 66.37 -20.98
CA GLU A 343 -34.13 66.73 -21.10
C GLU A 343 -34.58 67.76 -20.08
N LEU A 344 -34.12 67.65 -18.82
CA LEU A 344 -34.39 68.61 -17.74
C LEU A 344 -33.75 69.97 -18.05
N ASP A 345 -32.52 70.02 -18.54
CA ASP A 345 -31.85 71.26 -18.90
C ASP A 345 -32.51 71.95 -20.11
N GLN A 346 -33.00 71.19 -21.08
CA GLN A 346 -33.81 71.69 -22.18
C GLN A 346 -35.13 72.31 -21.68
N GLN A 347 -35.80 71.65 -20.75
CA GLN A 347 -37.03 72.13 -20.11
C GLN A 347 -36.79 73.45 -19.34
N LYS A 348 -35.66 73.53 -18.58
CA LYS A 348 -35.28 74.78 -17.86
C LYS A 348 -35.01 75.93 -18.84
N GLN A 349 -34.35 75.69 -19.97
CA GLN A 349 -34.15 76.69 -21.02
C GLN A 349 -35.48 77.18 -21.61
N LEU A 350 -36.39 76.25 -21.90
CA LEU A 350 -37.70 76.59 -22.41
C LEU A 350 -38.48 77.39 -21.41
N LEU A 351 -38.45 77.03 -20.14
CA LEU A 351 -39.10 77.76 -19.04
C LEU A 351 -38.54 79.21 -18.91
N ALA A 352 -37.28 79.39 -18.91
CA ALA A 352 -36.61 80.67 -18.88
C ALA A 352 -37.01 81.55 -20.08
N ALA A 353 -37.07 80.94 -21.28
CA ALA A 353 -37.54 81.66 -22.48
C ALA A 353 -39.06 82.12 -22.37
N GLN A 354 -39.88 81.25 -21.77
CA GLN A 354 -41.28 81.61 -21.51
C GLN A 354 -41.43 82.71 -20.46
N GLU A 355 -40.64 82.67 -19.40
CA GLU A 355 -40.59 83.73 -18.37
C GLU A 355 -40.17 85.06 -18.96
N ALA A 356 -39.13 85.09 -19.78
CA ALA A 356 -38.64 86.28 -20.47
C ALA A 356 -39.73 86.85 -21.45
N ARG A 357 -40.48 85.95 -22.09
CA ARG A 357 -41.62 86.38 -22.96
C ARG A 357 -42.80 86.94 -22.14
N LEU A 358 -43.09 86.36 -21.00
CA LEU A 358 -44.09 86.85 -20.07
C LEU A 358 -43.72 88.25 -19.56
N GLN A 359 -42.47 88.45 -19.12
CA GLN A 359 -42.02 89.77 -18.67
C GLN A 359 -42.04 90.85 -19.78
N LYS A 360 -41.79 90.46 -21.03
CA LYS A 360 -41.97 91.38 -22.19
C LYS A 360 -43.47 91.78 -22.41
N LEU A 361 -44.34 90.77 -22.29
CA LEU A 361 -45.77 91.01 -22.43
C LEU A 361 -46.34 91.91 -21.29
N GLU A 362 -45.86 91.63 -20.06
CA GLU A 362 -46.26 92.46 -18.90
C GLU A 362 -45.78 93.95 -19.06
N ALA A 363 -44.50 94.13 -19.54
CA ALA A 363 -43.97 95.46 -19.83
C ALA A 363 -44.78 96.20 -20.95
N LEU A 364 -45.18 95.44 -22.01
CA LEU A 364 -46.05 96.01 -23.08
C LEU A 364 -47.44 96.36 -22.58
N LEU A 365 -48.02 95.53 -21.74
CA LEU A 365 -49.33 95.85 -21.12
C LEU A 365 -49.30 97.04 -20.17
N ALA A 366 -48.24 97.19 -19.38
CA ALA A 366 -47.97 98.32 -18.52
C ALA A 366 -47.80 99.61 -19.37
N HIS A 367 -47.11 99.53 -20.46
CA HIS A 367 -46.92 100.73 -21.40
C HIS A 367 -48.23 101.05 -22.11
N GLN A 368 -49.13 100.11 -22.40
CA GLN A 368 -50.49 100.41 -22.93
C GLN A 368 -51.42 101.02 -21.91
N ALA A 369 -51.25 100.65 -20.61
CA ALA A 369 -52.06 101.20 -19.52
C ALA A 369 -51.74 102.68 -19.20
N GLU A 370 -50.52 103.13 -19.48
CA GLU A 370 -49.99 104.50 -19.29
C GLU A 370 -50.23 105.45 -20.49
N ALA A 371 -50.86 104.93 -21.58
CA ALA A 371 -51.14 105.78 -22.74
C ALA A 371 -52.30 106.76 -22.35
N PRO A 372 -52.13 108.05 -22.52
CA PRO A 372 -53.15 109.04 -22.13
C PRO A 372 -54.43 108.85 -22.96
N LYS A 373 -55.59 108.76 -22.32
CA LYS A 373 -56.86 108.86 -22.99
C LYS A 373 -56.92 110.20 -23.64
N ALA A 374 -56.97 110.23 -24.95
CA ALA A 374 -57.15 111.47 -25.72
C ALA A 374 -58.57 112.09 -25.41
N PRO A 375 -58.76 113.34 -25.47
CA PRO A 375 -59.87 114.11 -25.00
C PRO A 375 -61.17 113.86 -25.78
#